data_0d993e9d3a56e9f8f0e9117d9021eb1e
#
_entry.id   0d993e9d3a56e9f8f0e9117d9021eb1e
#
_cell.length_a   1.000
_cell.length_b   1.000
_cell.length_c   1.000
_cell.angle_alpha   90.00
_cell.angle_beta   90.00
_cell.angle_gamma   90.00
#
_symmetry.space_group_name_H-M   'P 1'
#
loop_
_entity.id
_entity.type
_entity.pdbx_description
1 polymer ?
#
loop_
_entity_poly.entity_id
_entity_poly.type
_entity_poly.pdbx_seq_one_letter_code
_entity_poly.pdbx_strand_id
1 'polypeptide(L)'
;MTGYLDNYGAGDERRARIVRRVALCVAATLAIAGTLYFVFHFVIPNRGERGQVRKFFRLLEARDYKQAYAMWGCTDAKPCRDYPIRSFMQDWGPDAVPVSAFDVLDGETCGSGVIVDVDAGKAGDKKLWVERKNQELGYLPPGFNQCPHSNRIYTFVRNLRYRAHGRTFQ
;
A
#
# COMPACT_ATOMS: atom_id res chain seq x y z
N MET A 1 18.05 -40.71 57.82
CA MET A 1 17.87 -41.50 56.58
C MET A 1 16.99 -40.68 55.67
N THR A 2 17.60 -39.85 54.88
CA THR A 2 16.91 -39.01 53.84
C THR A 2 16.60 -39.94 52.68
N GLY A 3 15.32 -40.10 52.44
CA GLY A 3 14.80 -41.11 51.55
C GLY A 3 15.18 -40.89 50.09
N TYR A 4 15.60 -41.94 49.43
CA TYR A 4 15.86 -42.08 48.00
C TYR A 4 14.67 -41.59 47.12
N LEU A 5 13.48 -41.43 47.69
CA LEU A 5 12.27 -40.98 47.03
C LEU A 5 12.11 -39.47 46.92
N ASP A 6 12.85 -38.67 47.69
CA ASP A 6 12.75 -37.19 47.64
C ASP A 6 13.31 -36.55 46.35
N ASN A 7 14.13 -37.33 45.61
CA ASN A 7 14.70 -36.85 44.32
C ASN A 7 13.98 -37.39 43.07
N TYR A 8 12.96 -38.24 43.27
CA TYR A 8 12.27 -38.95 42.21
C TYR A 8 11.13 -38.09 41.63
N GLY A 9 11.36 -36.99 41.08
CA GLY A 9 10.35 -36.11 40.47
C GLY A 9 10.89 -34.71 40.16
N ALA A 10 11.93 -34.29 40.85
CA ALA A 10 12.49 -32.94 40.67
C ALA A 10 13.07 -32.72 39.27
N GLY A 11 13.50 -33.77 38.58
CA GLY A 11 13.96 -33.72 37.18
C GLY A 11 12.82 -33.54 36.17
N ASP A 12 11.70 -34.22 36.41
CA ASP A 12 10.56 -34.20 35.52
C ASP A 12 9.80 -32.89 35.63
N GLU A 13 9.69 -32.31 36.81
CA GLU A 13 9.13 -30.97 36.99
C GLU A 13 9.96 -29.86 36.35
N ARG A 14 11.30 -29.99 36.38
CA ARG A 14 12.18 -29.04 35.68
C ARG A 14 12.02 -29.15 34.16
N ARG A 15 11.99 -30.37 33.63
CA ARG A 15 11.75 -30.64 32.21
C ARG A 15 10.40 -30.11 31.78
N ALA A 16 9.33 -30.38 32.51
CA ALA A 16 7.99 -29.89 32.22
C ALA A 16 7.92 -28.36 32.19
N ARG A 17 8.61 -27.69 33.14
CA ARG A 17 8.69 -26.21 33.15
C ARG A 17 9.46 -25.65 31.95
N ILE A 18 10.55 -26.28 31.54
CA ILE A 18 11.34 -25.89 30.38
C ILE A 18 10.50 -26.09 29.10
N VAL A 19 9.90 -27.26 28.93
CA VAL A 19 9.04 -27.57 27.77
C VAL A 19 7.90 -26.59 27.67
N ARG A 20 7.22 -26.27 28.77
CA ARG A 20 6.14 -25.28 28.79
C ARG A 20 6.64 -23.89 28.41
N ARG A 21 7.80 -23.45 28.88
CA ARG A 21 8.38 -22.15 28.50
C ARG A 21 8.74 -22.11 27.02
N VAL A 22 9.37 -23.16 26.51
CA VAL A 22 9.72 -23.27 25.09
C VAL A 22 8.46 -23.28 24.25
N ALA A 23 7.45 -24.05 24.62
CA ALA A 23 6.18 -24.08 23.92
C ALA A 23 5.49 -22.69 23.88
N LEU A 24 5.50 -21.97 25.02
CA LEU A 24 4.97 -20.60 25.06
C LEU A 24 5.77 -19.62 24.20
N CYS A 25 7.10 -19.71 24.19
CA CYS A 25 7.93 -18.88 23.32
C CYS A 25 7.66 -19.15 21.84
N VAL A 26 7.56 -20.43 21.46
CA VAL A 26 7.23 -20.84 20.08
C VAL A 26 5.85 -20.34 19.70
N ALA A 27 4.85 -20.53 20.55
CA ALA A 27 3.49 -20.03 20.28
C ALA A 27 3.45 -18.50 20.13
N ALA A 28 4.14 -17.76 21.00
CA ALA A 28 4.25 -16.31 20.92
C ALA A 28 4.93 -15.86 19.62
N THR A 29 6.02 -16.52 19.22
CA THR A 29 6.74 -16.21 17.97
C THR A 29 5.84 -16.44 16.75
N LEU A 30 5.11 -17.56 16.71
CA LEU A 30 4.18 -17.87 15.63
C LEU A 30 3.02 -16.87 15.59
N ALA A 31 2.49 -16.46 16.73
CA ALA A 31 1.45 -15.45 16.80
C ALA A 31 1.93 -14.09 16.27
N ILE A 32 3.12 -13.66 16.66
CA ILE A 32 3.74 -12.41 16.16
C ILE A 32 3.98 -12.50 14.66
N ALA A 33 4.59 -13.58 14.18
CA ALA A 33 4.85 -13.80 12.75
C ALA A 33 3.54 -13.82 11.93
N GLY A 34 2.51 -14.50 12.42
CA GLY A 34 1.20 -14.54 11.80
C GLY A 34 0.54 -13.16 11.75
N THR A 35 0.62 -12.40 12.84
CA THR A 35 0.08 -11.03 12.89
C THR A 35 0.83 -10.10 11.92
N LEU A 36 2.15 -10.16 11.90
CA LEU A 36 2.96 -9.38 10.96
C LEU A 36 2.63 -9.74 9.51
N TYR A 37 2.57 -11.04 9.18
CA TYR A 37 2.19 -11.52 7.85
C TYR A 37 0.80 -10.98 7.45
N PHE A 38 -0.18 -11.07 8.35
CA PHE A 38 -1.53 -10.57 8.11
C PHE A 38 -1.53 -9.05 7.85
N VAL A 39 -0.84 -8.27 8.69
CA VAL A 39 -0.74 -6.81 8.52
C VAL A 39 -0.07 -6.46 7.20
N PHE A 40 1.05 -7.12 6.87
CA PHE A 40 1.77 -6.83 5.61
C PHE A 40 0.98 -7.22 4.37
N HIS A 41 0.23 -8.29 4.41
CA HIS A 41 -0.47 -8.83 3.24
C HIS A 41 -1.87 -8.24 3.06
N PHE A 42 -2.60 -7.99 4.15
CA PHE A 42 -4.00 -7.57 4.08
C PHE A 42 -4.23 -6.11 4.47
N VAL A 43 -3.44 -5.55 5.38
CA VAL A 43 -3.66 -4.18 5.88
C VAL A 43 -2.91 -3.14 5.05
N ILE A 44 -1.77 -3.51 4.47
CA ILE A 44 -0.94 -2.59 3.68
C ILE A 44 -0.61 -3.19 2.31
N PRO A 45 -1.60 -3.51 1.49
CA PRO A 45 -1.38 -3.97 0.13
C PRO A 45 -0.85 -2.83 -0.76
N ASN A 46 -0.25 -3.18 -1.89
CA ASN A 46 0.14 -2.25 -2.95
C ASN A 46 1.08 -1.11 -2.51
N ARG A 47 2.04 -1.42 -1.62
CA ARG A 47 3.00 -0.42 -1.12
C ARG A 47 3.88 0.15 -2.22
N GLY A 48 4.31 -0.68 -3.17
CA GLY A 48 5.13 -0.30 -4.30
C GLY A 48 4.42 0.73 -5.16
N GLU A 49 3.23 0.41 -5.59
CA GLU A 49 2.40 1.23 -6.47
C GLU A 49 1.99 2.56 -5.79
N ARG A 50 1.60 2.50 -4.53
CA ARG A 50 1.36 3.71 -3.72
C ARG A 50 2.62 4.55 -3.56
N GLY A 51 3.79 3.92 -3.45
CA GLY A 51 5.09 4.57 -3.42
C GLY A 51 5.39 5.32 -4.72
N GLN A 52 5.07 4.72 -5.87
CA GLN A 52 5.21 5.36 -7.18
C GLN A 52 4.32 6.61 -7.30
N VAL A 53 3.06 6.50 -6.93
CA VAL A 53 2.16 7.66 -6.94
C VAL A 53 2.64 8.76 -5.99
N ARG A 54 3.12 8.40 -4.79
CA ARG A 54 3.70 9.38 -3.87
C ARG A 54 4.95 10.06 -4.45
N LYS A 55 5.80 9.31 -5.14
CA LYS A 55 6.97 9.87 -5.84
C LYS A 55 6.54 10.84 -6.93
N PHE A 56 5.53 10.49 -7.72
CA PHE A 56 4.98 11.35 -8.76
C PHE A 56 4.50 12.70 -8.20
N PHE A 57 3.68 12.70 -7.16
CA PHE A 57 3.20 13.94 -6.56
C PHE A 57 4.32 14.78 -5.95
N ARG A 58 5.34 14.16 -5.36
CA ARG A 58 6.54 14.88 -4.88
C ARG A 58 7.31 15.56 -6.00
N LEU A 59 7.38 14.93 -7.17
CA LEU A 59 7.99 15.55 -8.35
C LEU A 59 7.17 16.74 -8.84
N LEU A 60 5.85 16.68 -8.80
CA LEU A 60 4.98 17.80 -9.10
C LEU A 60 5.16 18.95 -8.10
N GLU A 61 5.25 18.67 -6.81
CA GLU A 61 5.55 19.68 -5.77
C GLU A 61 6.91 20.33 -6.00
N ALA A 62 7.93 19.55 -6.40
CA ALA A 62 9.25 20.02 -6.75
C ALA A 62 9.32 20.72 -8.13
N ARG A 63 8.18 20.75 -8.88
CA ARG A 63 8.11 21.26 -10.26
C ARG A 63 9.02 20.54 -11.25
N ASP A 64 9.42 19.31 -10.95
CA ASP A 64 10.18 18.46 -11.86
C ASP A 64 9.27 17.69 -12.82
N TYR A 65 8.62 18.45 -13.69
CA TYR A 65 7.64 17.92 -14.65
C TYR A 65 8.25 16.93 -15.64
N LYS A 66 9.55 17.06 -15.92
CA LYS A 66 10.25 16.15 -16.83
C LYS A 66 10.36 14.76 -16.24
N GLN A 67 10.79 14.65 -14.98
CA GLN A 67 10.84 13.36 -14.29
C GLN A 67 9.42 12.82 -13.98
N ALA A 68 8.48 13.71 -13.66
CA ALA A 68 7.08 13.30 -13.46
C ALA A 68 6.48 12.70 -14.75
N TYR A 69 6.75 13.30 -15.92
CA TYR A 69 6.31 12.77 -17.21
C TYR A 69 6.97 11.44 -17.55
N ALA A 70 8.24 11.25 -17.18
CA ALA A 70 8.94 9.99 -17.38
C ALA A 70 8.29 8.83 -16.60
N MET A 71 7.61 9.09 -15.48
CA MET A 71 6.89 8.06 -14.74
C MET A 71 5.66 7.52 -15.48
N TRP A 72 5.19 8.20 -16.53
CA TRP A 72 4.13 7.75 -17.44
C TRP A 72 4.67 6.88 -18.58
N GLY A 73 5.93 6.46 -18.50
CA GLY A 73 6.63 5.72 -19.57
C GLY A 73 7.01 6.61 -20.76
N CYS A 74 6.87 7.92 -20.63
CA CYS A 74 7.05 8.90 -21.68
C CYS A 74 8.30 9.74 -21.44
N THR A 75 9.15 9.89 -22.43
CA THR A 75 10.35 10.72 -22.35
C THR A 75 10.49 11.59 -23.60
N ASP A 76 11.37 12.58 -23.56
CA ASP A 76 11.69 13.39 -24.74
C ASP A 76 12.19 12.51 -25.91
N ALA A 77 12.94 11.43 -25.60
CA ALA A 77 13.44 10.47 -26.59
C ALA A 77 12.38 9.47 -27.07
N LYS A 78 11.37 9.19 -26.22
CA LYS A 78 10.25 8.30 -26.51
C LYS A 78 8.95 8.97 -26.08
N PRO A 79 8.45 9.93 -26.86
CA PRO A 79 7.21 10.63 -26.52
C PRO A 79 6.00 9.68 -26.63
N CYS A 80 5.06 9.80 -25.72
CA CYS A 80 3.81 9.06 -25.79
C CYS A 80 2.92 9.67 -26.86
N ARG A 81 2.44 8.84 -27.77
CA ARG A 81 1.57 9.26 -28.88
C ARG A 81 0.23 9.82 -28.38
N ASP A 82 -0.37 9.11 -27.42
CA ASP A 82 -1.72 9.41 -26.93
C ASP A 82 -1.72 10.42 -25.78
N TYR A 83 -0.55 10.69 -25.19
CA TYR A 83 -0.39 11.64 -24.09
C TYR A 83 0.91 12.44 -24.24
N PRO A 84 0.95 13.41 -25.16
CA PRO A 84 2.13 14.23 -25.39
C PRO A 84 2.43 15.14 -24.18
N ILE A 85 3.69 15.57 -24.06
CA ILE A 85 4.15 16.44 -22.96
C ILE A 85 3.30 17.72 -22.82
N ARG A 86 2.75 18.22 -23.90
CA ARG A 86 1.88 19.41 -23.89
C ARG A 86 0.59 19.13 -23.11
N SER A 87 -0.07 17.99 -23.33
CA SER A 87 -1.25 17.58 -22.59
C SER A 87 -0.91 17.32 -21.12
N PHE A 88 0.24 16.67 -20.86
CA PHE A 88 0.73 16.48 -19.50
C PHE A 88 0.91 17.83 -18.77
N MET A 89 1.48 18.83 -19.43
CA MET A 89 1.67 20.17 -18.84
C MET A 89 0.36 20.91 -18.61
N GLN A 90 -0.68 20.64 -19.42
CA GLN A 90 -2.03 21.19 -19.20
C GLN A 90 -2.68 20.57 -17.95
N ASP A 91 -2.49 19.26 -17.72
CA ASP A 91 -3.13 18.54 -16.62
C ASP A 91 -2.36 18.66 -15.28
N TRP A 92 -1.03 18.73 -15.36
CA TRP A 92 -0.14 18.64 -14.19
C TRP A 92 0.91 19.75 -14.11
N GLY A 93 0.95 20.63 -15.08
CA GLY A 93 1.94 21.72 -15.17
C GLY A 93 1.64 22.88 -14.21
N PRO A 94 2.43 23.97 -14.32
CA PRO A 94 2.32 25.14 -13.44
C PRO A 94 0.99 25.89 -13.56
N ASP A 95 0.31 25.77 -14.72
CA ASP A 95 -1.00 26.38 -14.96
C ASP A 95 -2.17 25.50 -14.46
N ALA A 96 -1.89 24.25 -14.10
CA ALA A 96 -2.84 23.38 -13.43
C ALA A 96 -2.99 23.79 -11.96
N VAL A 97 -4.01 23.25 -11.28
CA VAL A 97 -4.20 23.53 -9.85
C VAL A 97 -2.97 23.08 -9.06
N PRO A 98 -2.29 23.98 -8.34
CA PRO A 98 -1.08 23.65 -7.61
C PRO A 98 -1.31 22.51 -6.62
N VAL A 99 -0.53 21.46 -6.73
CA VAL A 99 -0.48 20.37 -5.75
C VAL A 99 0.34 20.86 -4.57
N SER A 100 -0.32 21.44 -3.56
CA SER A 100 0.37 22.00 -2.38
C SER A 100 0.42 21.05 -1.20
N ALA A 101 -0.46 20.06 -1.17
CA ALA A 101 -0.49 18.98 -0.19
C ALA A 101 -1.23 17.81 -0.83
N PHE A 102 -0.72 16.61 -0.63
CA PHE A 102 -1.36 15.40 -1.12
C PHE A 102 -1.29 14.29 -0.09
N ASP A 103 -2.30 13.43 -0.08
CA ASP A 103 -2.29 12.19 0.69
C ASP A 103 -2.70 11.00 -0.19
N VAL A 104 -1.87 9.96 -0.18
CA VAL A 104 -2.16 8.71 -0.89
C VAL A 104 -3.01 7.83 0.00
N LEU A 105 -4.31 7.84 -0.25
CA LEU A 105 -5.32 7.24 0.60
C LEU A 105 -5.30 5.71 0.54
N ASP A 106 -5.47 5.15 -0.64
CA ASP A 106 -5.55 3.70 -0.81
C ASP A 106 -5.08 3.24 -2.20
N GLY A 107 -4.94 1.91 -2.37
CA GLY A 107 -4.62 1.29 -3.65
C GLY A 107 -5.41 -0.01 -3.84
N GLU A 108 -6.29 -0.06 -4.83
CA GLU A 108 -7.11 -1.22 -5.15
C GLU A 108 -6.53 -2.00 -6.33
N THR A 109 -6.27 -3.30 -6.12
CA THR A 109 -5.77 -4.18 -7.18
C THR A 109 -6.85 -4.47 -8.22
N CYS A 110 -6.55 -4.17 -9.48
CA CYS A 110 -7.42 -4.43 -10.62
C CYS A 110 -6.62 -5.06 -11.76
N GLY A 111 -6.90 -6.32 -12.08
CA GLY A 111 -6.24 -6.99 -13.20
C GLY A 111 -4.71 -6.87 -13.17
N SER A 112 -4.13 -6.23 -14.20
CA SER A 112 -2.67 -6.06 -14.35
C SER A 112 -2.08 -4.91 -13.53
N GLY A 113 -2.91 -4.05 -12.94
CA GLY A 113 -2.45 -2.88 -12.22
C GLY A 113 -3.18 -2.60 -10.92
N VAL A 114 -2.97 -1.40 -10.42
CA VAL A 114 -3.54 -0.89 -9.17
C VAL A 114 -4.13 0.49 -9.41
N ILE A 115 -5.37 0.69 -8.98
CA ILE A 115 -5.99 2.01 -8.89
C ILE A 115 -5.57 2.60 -7.55
N VAL A 116 -4.93 3.76 -7.58
CA VAL A 116 -4.51 4.47 -6.38
C VAL A 116 -5.32 5.75 -6.23
N ASP A 117 -6.00 5.87 -5.10
CA ASP A 117 -6.77 7.05 -4.73
C ASP A 117 -5.87 8.06 -4.02
N VAL A 118 -5.90 9.30 -4.47
CA VAL A 118 -5.09 10.40 -3.92
C VAL A 118 -5.97 11.61 -3.65
N ASP A 119 -5.86 12.13 -2.44
CA ASP A 119 -6.31 13.47 -2.13
C ASP A 119 -5.20 14.45 -2.54
N ALA A 120 -5.44 15.23 -3.56
CA ALA A 120 -4.51 16.25 -4.02
C ALA A 120 -4.88 17.66 -3.49
N GLY A 121 -5.50 17.72 -2.33
CA GLY A 121 -5.88 18.97 -1.67
C GLY A 121 -6.79 19.84 -2.52
N LYS A 122 -6.33 21.03 -2.90
CA LYS A 122 -7.12 21.96 -3.75
C LYS A 122 -7.39 21.42 -5.16
N ALA A 123 -6.59 20.48 -5.65
CA ALA A 123 -6.80 19.84 -6.95
C ALA A 123 -7.88 18.74 -6.91
N GLY A 124 -8.43 18.45 -5.73
CA GLY A 124 -9.47 17.44 -5.51
C GLY A 124 -8.96 16.00 -5.52
N ASP A 125 -9.89 15.07 -5.42
CA ASP A 125 -9.56 13.64 -5.45
C ASP A 125 -9.15 13.20 -6.85
N LYS A 126 -8.05 12.47 -6.93
CA LYS A 126 -7.51 11.93 -8.17
C LYS A 126 -7.39 10.42 -8.06
N LYS A 127 -7.67 9.73 -9.17
CA LYS A 127 -7.46 8.29 -9.31
C LYS A 127 -6.41 8.06 -10.37
N LEU A 128 -5.34 7.36 -10.01
CA LEU A 128 -4.26 7.03 -10.92
C LEU A 128 -4.15 5.51 -11.06
N TRP A 129 -3.89 5.08 -12.28
CA TRP A 129 -3.54 3.71 -12.58
C TRP A 129 -2.03 3.52 -12.47
N VAL A 130 -1.60 2.43 -11.83
CA VAL A 130 -0.21 1.98 -11.82
C VAL A 130 -0.14 0.58 -12.40
N GLU A 131 0.51 0.42 -13.54
CA GLU A 131 0.74 -0.88 -14.15
C GLU A 131 1.80 -1.65 -13.33
N ARG A 132 1.49 -2.88 -12.90
CA ARG A 132 2.42 -3.65 -12.04
C ARG A 132 3.70 -4.07 -12.73
N LYS A 133 3.62 -4.38 -14.03
CA LYS A 133 4.74 -4.95 -14.79
C LYS A 133 5.92 -3.98 -14.89
N ASN A 134 5.65 -2.73 -15.15
CA ASN A 134 6.66 -1.69 -15.44
C ASN A 134 6.61 -0.49 -14.49
N GLN A 135 5.64 -0.50 -13.56
CA GLN A 135 5.42 0.57 -12.59
C GLN A 135 5.12 1.93 -13.23
N GLU A 136 4.63 1.93 -14.47
CA GLU A 136 4.22 3.13 -15.19
C GLU A 136 2.88 3.64 -14.66
N LEU A 137 2.76 4.95 -14.60
CA LEU A 137 1.54 5.66 -14.25
C LEU A 137 0.67 5.87 -15.48
N GLY A 138 -0.64 6.00 -15.24
CA GLY A 138 -1.59 6.31 -16.29
C GLY A 138 -2.93 6.79 -15.71
N TYR A 139 -3.81 7.20 -16.60
CA TYR A 139 -5.21 7.37 -16.25
C TYR A 139 -5.91 6.01 -16.16
N LEU A 140 -7.03 5.98 -15.44
CA LEU A 140 -7.83 4.77 -15.38
C LEU A 140 -8.29 4.35 -16.78
N PRO A 141 -8.12 3.05 -17.12
CA PRO A 141 -8.70 2.54 -18.36
C PRO A 141 -10.22 2.74 -18.39
N PRO A 142 -10.81 3.02 -19.54
CA PRO A 142 -12.26 3.18 -19.66
C PRO A 142 -13.02 1.98 -19.11
N GLY A 143 -14.03 2.22 -18.28
CA GLY A 143 -14.83 1.17 -17.63
C GLY A 143 -14.31 0.67 -16.28
N PHE A 144 -13.13 1.10 -15.81
CA PHE A 144 -12.55 0.70 -14.53
C PHE A 144 -12.76 1.75 -13.43
N ASN A 145 -13.98 2.23 -13.26
CA ASN A 145 -14.28 3.14 -12.13
C ASN A 145 -14.19 2.43 -10.76
N GLN A 146 -14.40 1.11 -10.74
CA GLN A 146 -14.28 0.23 -9.57
C GLN A 146 -13.81 -1.16 -10.04
N CYS A 147 -13.01 -1.83 -9.21
CA CYS A 147 -12.58 -3.19 -9.50
C CYS A 147 -13.72 -4.18 -9.31
N PRO A 148 -14.03 -5.02 -10.29
CA PRO A 148 -15.18 -5.92 -10.23
C PRO A 148 -15.07 -7.02 -9.16
N HIS A 149 -13.90 -7.22 -8.55
CA HIS A 149 -13.63 -8.29 -7.58
C HIS A 149 -12.95 -7.76 -6.31
N SER A 150 -13.49 -6.68 -5.73
CA SER A 150 -13.02 -6.19 -4.44
C SER A 150 -13.29 -7.22 -3.33
N ASN A 151 -12.23 -7.67 -2.65
CA ASN A 151 -12.37 -8.58 -1.50
C ASN A 151 -13.13 -7.87 -0.37
N ARG A 152 -14.19 -8.52 0.20
CA ARG A 152 -15.03 -7.95 1.27
C ARG A 152 -14.22 -7.44 2.46
N ILE A 153 -13.15 -8.15 2.85
CA ILE A 153 -12.27 -7.74 3.94
C ILE A 153 -11.52 -6.46 3.59
N TYR A 154 -11.02 -6.37 2.36
CA TYR A 154 -10.34 -5.18 1.86
C TYR A 154 -11.27 -3.97 1.83
N THR A 155 -12.50 -4.13 1.32
CA THR A 155 -13.53 -3.08 1.30
C THR A 155 -13.87 -2.60 2.71
N PHE A 156 -13.96 -3.51 3.69
CA PHE A 156 -14.22 -3.17 5.09
C PHE A 156 -13.07 -2.34 5.69
N VAL A 157 -11.81 -2.79 5.54
CA VAL A 157 -10.63 -2.06 6.03
C VAL A 157 -10.49 -0.70 5.36
N ARG A 158 -10.76 -0.61 4.05
CA ARG A 158 -10.79 0.63 3.29
C ARG A 158 -11.82 1.61 3.86
N ASN A 159 -13.05 1.16 4.07
CA ASN A 159 -14.12 1.99 4.63
C ASN A 159 -13.79 2.50 6.05
N LEU A 160 -13.14 1.68 6.89
CA LEU A 160 -12.66 2.12 8.19
C LEU A 160 -11.62 3.23 8.06
N ARG A 161 -10.71 3.11 7.09
CA ARG A 161 -9.66 4.10 6.84
C ARG A 161 -10.25 5.42 6.34
N TYR A 162 -11.19 5.40 5.39
CA TYR A 162 -11.90 6.58 4.92
C TYR A 162 -12.64 7.30 6.05
N ARG A 163 -13.35 6.54 6.91
CA ARG A 163 -14.02 7.10 8.10
C ARG A 163 -13.05 7.75 9.09
N ALA A 164 -11.87 7.15 9.30
CA ALA A 164 -10.83 7.72 10.16
C ALA A 164 -10.30 9.07 9.65
N HIS A 165 -10.37 9.32 8.33
CA HIS A 165 -10.02 10.60 7.70
C HIS A 165 -11.22 11.54 7.52
N GLY A 166 -12.36 11.25 8.16
CA GLY A 166 -13.57 12.09 8.11
C GLY A 166 -14.30 12.10 6.76
N ARG A 167 -14.08 11.09 5.92
CA ARG A 167 -14.63 10.98 4.57
C ARG A 167 -15.62 9.83 4.45
N THR A 168 -16.68 10.01 3.66
CA THR A 168 -17.60 8.96 3.25
C THR A 168 -17.23 8.50 1.86
N PHE A 169 -17.07 7.19 1.67
CA PHE A 169 -16.91 6.59 0.34
C PHE A 169 -18.23 6.72 -0.42
N GLN A 170 -18.21 7.39 -1.56
CA GLN A 170 -19.30 7.40 -2.54
C GLN A 170 -19.00 6.46 -3.69
#